data_35f1b8a01312fd7abb131a272bbdc2f4
#
_entry.id   35f1b8a01312fd7abb131a272bbdc2f4
#
_cell.length_a   1.000
_cell.length_b   1.000
_cell.length_c   1.000
_cell.angle_alpha   90.00
_cell.angle_beta   90.00
_cell.angle_gamma   90.00
#
_symmetry.space_group_name_H-M   'P 1'
#
loop_
_entity.id
_entity.type
_entity.pdbx_description
1 polymer ?
#
loop_
_entity_poly.entity_id
_entity_poly.type
_entity_poly.pdbx_seq_one_letter_code
_entity_poly.pdbx_strand_id
1 'polypeptide(L)'
;ALELALDQWPIKGVILVPNCNNPLGFIMPDARKRAVLNLAQRYDIVIFEDDIYGELATEYPRPRTIHSWDIDGRVMLCSSFTKTIAPGLRIGW
;
A
#
# COMPACT_ATOMS: atom_id res chain seq x y z
N ALA A 1 8.15 5.49 -13.13
CA ALA A 1 8.72 4.13 -13.19
C ALA A 1 7.63 3.05 -13.32
N LEU A 2 6.59 3.09 -12.49
CA LEU A 2 5.50 2.10 -12.55
C LEU A 2 4.77 2.16 -13.90
N GLU A 3 4.44 3.35 -14.38
CA GLU A 3 3.73 3.50 -15.65
C GLU A 3 4.52 2.91 -16.81
N LEU A 4 5.83 3.13 -16.84
CA LEU A 4 6.70 2.57 -17.87
C LEU A 4 6.72 1.05 -17.82
N ALA A 5 6.79 0.46 -16.63
CA ALA A 5 6.76 -0.98 -16.47
C ALA A 5 5.41 -1.58 -16.92
N LEU A 6 4.30 -0.90 -16.63
CA LEU A 6 2.97 -1.34 -17.04
C LEU A 6 2.79 -1.29 -18.57
N ASP A 7 3.44 -0.34 -19.25
CA ASP A 7 3.42 -0.27 -20.71
C ASP A 7 4.24 -1.39 -21.37
N GLN A 8 5.32 -1.82 -20.72
CA GLN A 8 6.29 -2.76 -21.33
C GLN A 8 6.04 -4.22 -20.97
N TRP A 9 5.38 -4.51 -19.84
CA TRP A 9 5.26 -5.86 -19.30
C TRP A 9 3.82 -6.22 -19.00
N PRO A 10 3.42 -7.51 -19.15
CA PRO A 10 2.05 -7.96 -18.82
C PRO A 10 1.87 -8.12 -17.31
N ILE A 11 1.99 -7.04 -16.56
CA ILE A 11 1.86 -7.01 -15.11
C ILE A 11 0.39 -7.19 -14.74
N LYS A 12 0.10 -8.08 -13.79
CA LYS A 12 -1.26 -8.34 -13.28
C LYS A 12 -1.53 -7.69 -11.93
N GLY A 13 -0.48 -7.38 -11.17
CA GLY A 13 -0.61 -6.76 -9.87
C GLY A 13 0.71 -6.21 -9.37
N VAL A 14 0.65 -5.38 -8.34
CA VAL A 14 1.83 -4.80 -7.69
C VAL A 14 1.70 -4.95 -6.18
N ILE A 15 2.84 -5.11 -5.51
CA ILE A 15 2.93 -5.13 -4.05
C ILE A 15 3.60 -3.83 -3.62
N LEU A 16 2.96 -3.08 -2.71
CA LEU A 16 3.45 -1.80 -2.24
C LEU A 16 3.42 -1.73 -0.72
N VAL A 17 4.41 -1.02 -0.16
CA VAL A 17 4.46 -0.66 1.26
C VAL A 17 4.49 0.87 1.34
N PRO A 18 3.34 1.55 1.18
CA PRO A 18 3.34 3.00 1.03
C PRO A 18 3.56 3.77 2.33
N ASN A 19 3.30 3.17 3.49
CA ASN A 19 3.42 3.82 4.79
C ASN A 19 4.52 3.17 5.62
N CYS A 20 5.47 4.01 6.10
CA CYS A 20 6.55 3.57 6.97
C CYS A 20 7.33 2.40 6.38
N ASN A 21 7.73 2.52 5.13
CA ASN A 21 8.44 1.47 4.38
C ASN A 21 9.67 0.96 5.12
N ASN A 22 9.86 -0.34 5.16
CA ASN A 22 11.05 -0.97 5.73
C ASN A 22 11.99 -1.39 4.59
N PRO A 23 13.28 -0.96 4.56
CA PRO A 23 14.02 -0.30 5.64
C PRO A 23 14.04 1.24 5.57
N LEU A 24 13.47 1.86 4.53
CA LEU A 24 13.66 3.28 4.25
C LEU A 24 12.86 4.22 5.15
N GLY A 25 11.76 3.75 5.73
CA GLY A 25 10.95 4.52 6.67
C GLY A 25 10.12 5.65 6.06
N PHE A 26 10.09 5.80 4.73
CA PHE A 26 9.35 6.89 4.10
C PHE A 26 7.84 6.60 4.06
N ILE A 27 7.08 7.70 3.93
CA ILE A 27 5.64 7.66 3.74
C ILE A 27 5.35 8.23 2.35
N MET A 28 4.62 7.46 1.53
CA MET A 28 4.23 7.94 0.20
C MET A 28 3.20 9.05 0.34
N PRO A 29 3.40 10.22 -0.30
CA PRO A 29 2.41 11.30 -0.27
C PRO A 29 1.06 10.87 -0.86
N ASP A 30 -0.03 11.45 -0.35
CA ASP A 30 -1.40 11.12 -0.78
C ASP A 30 -1.59 11.30 -2.29
N ALA A 31 -1.01 12.36 -2.87
CA ALA A 31 -1.09 12.58 -4.31
C ALA A 31 -0.49 11.41 -5.11
N ARG A 32 0.62 10.84 -4.62
CA ARG A 32 1.25 9.68 -5.26
C ARG A 32 0.44 8.41 -5.06
N LYS A 33 -0.13 8.22 -3.88
CA LYS A 33 -1.02 7.08 -3.61
C LYS A 33 -2.20 7.07 -4.58
N ARG A 34 -2.83 8.23 -4.76
CA ARG A 34 -3.94 8.36 -5.71
C ARG A 34 -3.49 8.17 -7.16
N ALA A 35 -2.31 8.66 -7.52
CA ALA A 35 -1.75 8.45 -8.85
C ALA A 35 -1.52 6.96 -9.14
N VAL A 36 -1.01 6.21 -8.17
CA VAL A 36 -0.83 4.75 -8.29
C VAL A 36 -2.18 4.05 -8.47
N LEU A 37 -3.19 4.44 -7.70
CA LEU A 37 -4.53 3.88 -7.84
C LEU A 37 -5.12 4.16 -9.23
N ASN A 38 -4.94 5.38 -9.75
CA ASN A 38 -5.40 5.74 -11.09
C ASN A 38 -4.71 4.88 -12.17
N LEU A 39 -3.41 4.63 -12.02
CA LEU A 39 -2.68 3.74 -12.93
C LEU A 39 -3.24 2.31 -12.87
N ALA A 40 -3.50 1.81 -11.65
CA ALA A 40 -4.08 0.48 -11.48
C ALA A 40 -5.44 0.35 -12.16
N GLN A 41 -6.27 1.39 -12.07
CA GLN A 41 -7.57 1.42 -12.75
C GLN A 41 -7.40 1.43 -14.27
N ARG A 42 -6.45 2.22 -14.78
CA ARG A 42 -6.19 2.38 -16.21
C ARG A 42 -5.66 1.10 -16.85
N TYR A 43 -4.81 0.36 -16.15
CA TYR A 43 -4.19 -0.88 -16.64
C TYR A 43 -4.91 -2.15 -16.14
N ASP A 44 -5.98 -1.98 -15.36
CA ASP A 44 -6.78 -3.09 -14.81
C ASP A 44 -5.92 -4.09 -14.03
N ILE A 45 -5.15 -3.59 -13.09
CA ILE A 45 -4.29 -4.40 -12.21
C ILE A 45 -4.77 -4.32 -10.77
N VAL A 46 -4.32 -5.29 -9.95
CA VAL A 46 -4.60 -5.37 -8.51
C VAL A 46 -3.42 -4.78 -7.74
N ILE A 47 -3.70 -4.07 -6.64
CA ILE A 47 -2.71 -3.57 -5.71
C ILE A 47 -2.79 -4.40 -4.43
N PHE A 48 -1.66 -4.98 -4.01
CA PHE A 48 -1.51 -5.57 -2.68
C PHE A 48 -0.81 -4.53 -1.81
N GLU A 49 -1.56 -3.86 -0.94
CA GLU A 49 -1.04 -2.82 -0.06
C GLU A 49 -0.67 -3.43 1.29
N ASP A 50 0.62 -3.44 1.60
CA ASP A 50 1.13 -3.90 2.88
C ASP A 50 1.21 -2.71 3.84
N ASP A 51 0.35 -2.69 4.85
CA ASP A 51 0.24 -1.60 5.81
C ASP A 51 0.63 -2.05 7.24
N ILE A 52 1.52 -3.02 7.36
CA ILE A 52 1.94 -3.57 8.66
C ILE A 52 2.49 -2.48 9.57
N TYR A 53 3.21 -1.50 9.03
CA TYR A 53 3.89 -0.45 9.80
C TYR A 53 3.11 0.86 9.91
N GLY A 54 1.92 0.97 9.33
CA GLY A 54 1.18 2.24 9.28
C GLY A 54 0.84 2.81 10.66
N GLU A 55 0.55 1.95 11.62
CA GLU A 55 0.25 2.38 13.00
C GLU A 55 1.47 2.90 13.77
N LEU A 56 2.67 2.69 13.24
CA LEU A 56 3.92 3.16 13.85
C LEU A 56 4.32 4.56 13.37
N ALA A 57 3.52 5.21 12.53
CA ALA A 57 3.78 6.55 12.07
C ALA A 57 3.83 7.54 13.24
N THR A 58 4.81 8.46 13.22
CA THR A 58 4.98 9.45 14.27
C THR A 58 4.03 10.63 14.16
N GLU A 59 3.41 10.81 13.00
CA GLU A 59 2.46 11.88 12.74
C GLU A 59 1.03 11.40 12.91
N TYR A 60 0.18 12.29 13.41
CA TYR A 60 -1.23 11.99 13.59
C TYR A 60 -2.09 13.06 12.88
N PRO A 61 -3.16 12.67 12.17
CA PRO A 61 -3.64 11.30 12.02
C PRO A 61 -2.67 10.44 11.22
N ARG A 62 -2.78 9.10 11.37
CA ARG A 62 -1.92 8.17 10.65
C ARG A 62 -2.06 8.37 9.12
N PRO A 63 -1.02 8.07 8.32
CA PRO A 63 -1.12 8.17 6.87
C PRO A 63 -2.25 7.32 6.31
N ARG A 64 -2.99 7.86 5.35
CA ARG A 64 -4.06 7.13 4.68
C ARG A 64 -3.50 5.99 3.84
N THR A 65 -4.25 4.90 3.76
CA THR A 65 -3.95 3.78 2.87
C THR A 65 -4.47 4.07 1.46
N ILE A 66 -3.87 3.44 0.44
CA ILE A 66 -4.40 3.50 -0.93
C ILE A 66 -5.82 2.90 -0.95
N HIS A 67 -6.03 1.85 -0.17
CA HIS A 67 -7.34 1.20 -0.01
C HIS A 67 -8.44 2.18 0.39
N SER A 68 -8.12 3.24 1.12
CA SER A 68 -9.12 4.22 1.57
C SER A 68 -9.78 5.00 0.42
N TRP A 69 -9.16 5.03 -0.76
CA TRP A 69 -9.72 5.67 -1.96
C TRP A 69 -10.24 4.66 -2.99
N ASP A 70 -10.13 3.35 -2.70
CA ASP A 70 -10.53 2.31 -3.64
C ASP A 70 -12.06 2.21 -3.70
N ILE A 71 -12.63 2.37 -4.90
CA ILE A 71 -14.07 2.33 -5.11
C ILE A 71 -14.52 1.13 -5.93
N ASP A 72 -13.61 0.37 -6.53
CA ASP A 72 -13.92 -0.75 -7.42
C ASP A 72 -13.32 -2.09 -6.95
N GLY A 73 -12.79 -2.15 -5.73
CA GLY A 73 -12.36 -3.41 -5.13
C GLY A 73 -11.04 -3.96 -5.66
N ARG A 74 -10.13 -3.10 -6.17
CA ARG A 74 -8.86 -3.56 -6.73
C ARG A 74 -7.68 -3.48 -5.77
N VAL A 75 -7.83 -2.88 -4.58
CA VAL A 75 -6.77 -2.79 -3.57
C VAL A 75 -7.05 -3.81 -2.45
N MET A 76 -6.13 -4.73 -2.26
CA MET A 76 -6.16 -5.70 -1.17
C MET A 76 -5.26 -5.19 -0.05
N LEU A 77 -5.87 -4.72 1.03
CA LEU A 77 -5.14 -4.23 2.20
C LEU A 77 -4.73 -5.39 3.08
N CYS A 78 -3.45 -5.46 3.39
CA CYS A 78 -2.87 -6.45 4.29
C CYS A 78 -2.29 -5.75 5.50
N SER A 79 -2.57 -6.25 6.69
CA SER A 79 -2.04 -5.71 7.93
C SER A 79 -1.83 -6.82 8.95
N SER A 80 -1.33 -6.46 10.16
CA SER A 80 -1.00 -7.46 11.16
C SER A 80 -0.83 -6.81 12.52
N PHE A 81 -1.03 -7.56 13.59
CA PHE A 81 -0.70 -7.15 14.95
C PHE A 81 0.76 -7.41 15.33
N THR A 82 1.53 -8.11 14.49
CA THR A 82 2.89 -8.54 14.80
C THR A 82 3.81 -7.38 15.18
N LYS A 83 3.70 -6.23 14.50
CA LYS A 83 4.59 -5.08 14.69
C LYS A 83 4.02 -4.00 15.61
N THR A 84 2.71 -4.00 15.87
CA THR A 84 2.06 -2.92 16.62
C THR A 84 1.65 -3.32 18.03
N ILE A 85 1.25 -4.58 18.26
CA ILE A 85 0.76 -5.04 19.56
C ILE A 85 1.73 -6.05 20.16
N ALA A 86 1.89 -7.21 19.55
CA ALA A 86 2.74 -8.27 20.09
C ALA A 86 3.27 -9.19 18.97
N PRO A 87 4.60 -9.27 18.81
CA PRO A 87 5.18 -10.15 17.76
C PRO A 87 4.79 -11.62 17.91
N GLY A 88 4.55 -12.07 19.15
CA GLY A 88 4.20 -13.46 19.43
C GLY A 88 2.83 -13.90 18.96
N LEU A 89 1.91 -12.96 18.67
CA LEU A 89 0.54 -13.30 18.27
C LEU A 89 0.48 -13.84 16.84
N ARG A 90 1.34 -13.37 15.94
CA ARG A 90 1.40 -13.82 14.53
C ARG A 90 0.06 -13.77 13.82
N ILE A 91 -0.72 -12.71 14.05
CA ILE A 91 -2.04 -12.49 13.45
C ILE A 91 -1.93 -11.42 12.37
N GLY A 92 -2.48 -11.70 11.18
CA GLY A 92 -2.53 -10.76 10.06
C GLY A 92 -3.89 -10.79 9.35
N TRP A 93 -4.15 -9.75 8.56
CA TRP A 93 -5.36 -9.65 7.73
C TRP A 93 -5.13 -8.82 6.47
#